data_f1d083032c5b99bd54c5d39b9a75b56c
#
_entry.id   f1d083032c5b99bd54c5d39b9a75b56c
#
_cell.length_a   1.000
_cell.length_b   1.000
_cell.length_c   1.000
_cell.angle_alpha   90.00
_cell.angle_beta   90.00
_cell.angle_gamma   90.00
#
_symmetry.space_group_name_H-M   'P 1'
#
loop_
_entity.id
_entity.type
_entity.pdbx_description
1 polymer ?
#
loop_
_entity_poly.entity_id
_entity_poly.type
_entity_poly.pdbx_seq_one_letter_code
_entity_poly.pdbx_strand_id
1 'polypeptide(L)'
;MKRNRTVAIEAVIGVSLVMATTGLSGCGYAQGGGTGVLASTNVKENTSNGDPKSYYLAMTGNDSNSGARTSPWRTIGHAGKVVAAGDTVHVLSGVYHESVSLDNSGTTSQRIRFISDTPWGAKVTGDGSGNPAIQIRKADYVDIVGFEVTNMNGYMGIEALASYSRIVGNLVHDVSGGCKLGRFGLGGAGINLAYGHDVDVIGNVVHDIGDYLNPHGCETTHGIYVENARSPNVGGYSTRAWNNIIYRNESEGITSWHCATQMALVNNLVFENGKTGILVGANDRGCLNDNSVINNNIVVHNGWHDFCTFTDTSQCPIGNHSGKGGIQEGGSTGRNNKYSNNLSYQNLYIGVQDDAIHLSTGTQSNTILGINPQFVNYQPDGTGNYHLLASSPAVDKGTSIATPPYDFENYPRPYGAGYDIGPYEWHP
;
A
#
# COMPACT_ATOMS: atom_id res chain seq x y z
N MET A 1 27.17 18.51 -21.51
CA MET A 1 27.58 17.16 -21.06
C MET A 1 27.45 17.11 -19.56
N LYS A 2 26.32 16.69 -19.05
CA LYS A 2 26.09 16.38 -17.61
C LYS A 2 25.85 14.89 -17.51
N ARG A 3 26.74 14.19 -16.83
CA ARG A 3 26.63 12.76 -16.56
C ARG A 3 25.58 12.56 -15.48
N ASN A 4 24.46 11.96 -15.82
CA ASN A 4 23.52 11.39 -14.86
C ASN A 4 24.23 10.24 -14.12
N ARG A 5 24.46 10.41 -12.83
CA ARG A 5 24.71 9.28 -11.94
C ARG A 5 23.38 8.94 -11.26
N THR A 6 22.73 7.94 -11.80
CA THR A 6 21.64 7.24 -11.11
C THR A 6 22.30 6.52 -9.94
N VAL A 7 22.03 6.96 -8.73
CA VAL A 7 22.36 6.20 -7.52
C VAL A 7 21.20 5.22 -7.36
N ALA A 8 21.46 3.95 -7.63
CA ALA A 8 20.51 2.88 -7.39
C ALA A 8 20.33 2.73 -5.87
N ILE A 9 19.09 2.81 -5.41
CA ILE A 9 18.71 2.30 -4.10
C ILE A 9 18.80 0.79 -4.23
N GLU A 10 19.88 0.20 -3.75
CA GLU A 10 19.94 -1.25 -3.53
C GLU A 10 19.13 -1.56 -2.26
N ALA A 11 17.81 -1.50 -2.38
CA ALA A 11 16.96 -2.19 -1.42
C ALA A 11 17.07 -3.69 -1.73
N VAL A 12 17.87 -4.40 -0.97
CA VAL A 12 17.89 -5.86 -0.98
C VAL A 12 16.60 -6.31 -0.32
N ILE A 13 15.50 -6.28 -1.08
CA ILE A 13 14.25 -6.89 -0.66
C ILE A 13 14.41 -8.39 -0.89
N GLY A 14 14.93 -9.08 0.11
CA GLY A 14 14.82 -10.52 0.19
C GLY A 14 13.37 -10.87 0.49
N VAL A 15 12.53 -11.00 -0.54
CA VAL A 15 11.16 -11.49 -0.37
C VAL A 15 11.23 -12.98 -0.08
N SER A 16 11.57 -13.32 1.16
CA SER A 16 11.30 -14.65 1.70
C SER A 16 9.86 -14.65 2.19
N LEU A 17 8.94 -15.10 1.35
CA LEU A 17 7.53 -15.24 1.68
C LEU A 17 7.37 -16.38 2.71
N VAL A 18 7.52 -16.03 3.99
CA VAL A 18 7.14 -16.95 5.09
C VAL A 18 5.62 -16.87 5.23
N MET A 19 4.94 -17.91 4.77
CA MET A 19 3.52 -18.06 4.98
C MET A 19 3.24 -18.43 6.43
N ALA A 20 2.71 -17.49 7.20
CA ALA A 20 2.00 -17.82 8.42
C ALA A 20 0.55 -18.19 8.06
N THR A 21 0.23 -19.45 8.03
CA THR A 21 -1.15 -19.94 8.06
C THR A 21 -1.67 -19.75 9.49
N THR A 22 -2.43 -18.70 9.74
CA THR A 22 -3.18 -18.57 10.99
C THR A 22 -4.43 -19.44 10.92
N GLY A 23 -4.27 -20.71 11.25
CA GLY A 23 -5.38 -21.55 11.69
C GLY A 23 -5.63 -21.28 13.17
N LEU A 24 -6.77 -20.71 13.51
CA LEU A 24 -7.28 -20.65 14.87
C LEU A 24 -7.75 -22.03 15.28
N SER A 25 -7.00 -22.71 16.14
CA SER A 25 -7.49 -23.83 16.97
C SER A 25 -6.63 -23.95 18.22
N GLY A 26 -7.27 -23.81 19.34
CA GLY A 26 -7.11 -24.34 20.67
C GLY A 26 -5.70 -24.63 21.26
N CYS A 27 -5.53 -24.12 22.45
CA CYS A 27 -4.55 -24.40 23.50
C CYS A 27 -3.75 -25.72 23.43
N GLY A 28 -2.40 -25.57 23.58
CA GLY A 28 -1.52 -26.69 23.91
C GLY A 28 -0.07 -26.23 23.98
N TYR A 29 0.49 -26.14 25.20
CA TYR A 29 1.91 -25.87 25.43
C TYR A 29 2.77 -27.05 25.01
N ALA A 30 3.82 -26.81 24.19
CA ALA A 30 5.02 -27.65 24.21
C ALA A 30 6.22 -26.85 23.69
N GLN A 31 7.28 -26.80 24.49
CA GLN A 31 8.61 -26.30 24.14
C GLN A 31 9.32 -27.27 23.19
N GLY A 32 10.04 -26.77 22.21
CA GLY A 32 10.95 -27.59 21.40
C GLY A 32 11.74 -26.73 20.42
N GLY A 33 13.01 -26.46 20.74
CA GLY A 33 13.92 -25.76 19.84
C GLY A 33 14.27 -26.62 18.61
N GLY A 34 14.35 -25.97 17.44
CA GLY A 34 14.80 -26.60 16.21
C GLY A 34 15.33 -25.55 15.25
N THR A 35 16.64 -25.59 15.03
CA THR A 35 17.37 -24.83 14.00
C THR A 35 16.94 -25.31 12.63
N GLY A 36 16.13 -24.54 11.92
CA GLY A 36 15.68 -24.84 10.55
C GLY A 36 16.61 -24.22 9.52
N VAL A 37 17.44 -25.02 8.90
CA VAL A 37 18.20 -24.68 7.70
C VAL A 37 17.22 -24.44 6.54
N LEU A 38 17.29 -23.29 5.87
CA LEU A 38 16.52 -23.01 4.67
C LEU A 38 16.97 -23.91 3.52
N ALA A 39 16.20 -24.95 3.23
CA ALA A 39 16.40 -25.78 2.06
C ALA A 39 15.84 -25.08 0.83
N SER A 40 16.66 -24.89 -0.22
CA SER A 40 16.19 -24.52 -1.54
C SER A 40 15.25 -25.60 -2.06
N THR A 41 13.96 -25.33 -2.12
CA THR A 41 12.99 -26.26 -2.69
C THR A 41 13.11 -26.25 -4.20
N ASN A 42 13.70 -27.30 -4.76
CA ASN A 42 13.51 -27.65 -6.16
C ASN A 42 12.01 -27.95 -6.36
N VAL A 43 11.29 -27.01 -6.96
CA VAL A 43 9.89 -27.23 -7.35
C VAL A 43 9.87 -28.24 -8.49
N LYS A 44 9.42 -29.46 -8.20
CA LYS A 44 9.12 -30.44 -9.24
C LYS A 44 7.90 -29.96 -10.01
N GLU A 45 8.00 -29.92 -11.34
CA GLU A 45 6.83 -29.72 -12.20
C GLU A 45 5.81 -30.84 -11.93
N ASN A 46 4.63 -30.47 -11.47
CA ASN A 46 3.55 -31.41 -11.20
C ASN A 46 2.53 -31.34 -12.33
N THR A 47 2.23 -32.47 -12.95
CA THR A 47 1.41 -32.58 -14.17
C THR A 47 0.02 -33.16 -13.91
N SER A 48 -0.48 -33.17 -12.66
CA SER A 48 -1.80 -33.69 -12.35
C SER A 48 -2.91 -32.63 -12.49
N ASN A 49 -4.03 -32.97 -13.11
CA ASN A 49 -5.23 -32.12 -13.19
C ASN A 49 -5.78 -31.87 -11.79
N GLY A 50 -5.66 -30.61 -11.32
CA GLY A 50 -6.18 -30.16 -10.02
C GLY A 50 -5.13 -29.78 -8.98
N ASP A 51 -3.86 -30.09 -9.20
CA ASP A 51 -2.76 -29.62 -8.34
C ASP A 51 -2.30 -28.21 -8.73
N PRO A 52 -1.84 -27.38 -7.76
CA PRO A 52 -1.30 -26.06 -8.01
C PRO A 52 -0.15 -26.08 -9.03
N LYS A 53 -0.20 -25.19 -10.00
CA LYS A 53 0.80 -25.10 -11.08
C LYS A 53 1.60 -23.81 -11.00
N SER A 54 2.84 -23.86 -11.50
CA SER A 54 3.66 -22.68 -11.75
C SER A 54 3.71 -22.40 -13.25
N TYR A 55 3.35 -21.17 -13.62
CA TYR A 55 3.43 -20.68 -15.00
C TYR A 55 4.43 -19.54 -15.08
N TYR A 56 4.96 -19.34 -16.27
CA TYR A 56 5.97 -18.33 -16.54
C TYR A 56 5.54 -17.42 -17.68
N LEU A 57 5.77 -16.12 -17.49
CA LEU A 57 5.61 -15.10 -18.52
C LEU A 57 6.95 -14.46 -18.86
N ALA A 58 7.16 -14.17 -20.15
CA ALA A 58 8.31 -13.43 -20.63
C ALA A 58 7.91 -12.57 -21.85
N MET A 59 8.58 -11.42 -22.02
CA MET A 59 8.37 -10.56 -23.20
C MET A 59 8.61 -11.30 -24.53
N THR A 60 9.44 -12.34 -24.53
CA THR A 60 9.74 -13.20 -25.69
C THR A 60 8.79 -14.39 -25.81
N GLY A 61 7.82 -14.53 -24.89
CA GLY A 61 6.86 -15.62 -24.87
C GLY A 61 5.77 -15.50 -25.94
N ASN A 62 4.84 -16.44 -25.92
CA ASN A 62 3.66 -16.47 -26.79
C ASN A 62 2.49 -17.08 -26.02
N ASP A 63 1.30 -16.47 -26.08
CA ASP A 63 0.11 -16.92 -25.35
C ASP A 63 -0.46 -18.27 -25.86
N SER A 64 0.01 -18.75 -27.00
CA SER A 64 -0.27 -20.12 -27.47
C SER A 64 0.64 -21.18 -26.84
N ASN A 65 1.66 -20.78 -26.08
CA ASN A 65 2.56 -21.69 -25.38
C ASN A 65 1.89 -22.36 -24.19
N SER A 66 2.57 -23.36 -23.59
CA SER A 66 2.07 -24.06 -22.40
C SER A 66 2.16 -23.27 -21.08
N GLY A 67 2.89 -22.17 -21.06
CA GLY A 67 3.23 -21.45 -19.83
C GLY A 67 4.36 -22.07 -19.01
N ALA A 68 4.97 -23.15 -19.46
CA ALA A 68 6.15 -23.72 -18.82
C ALA A 68 7.36 -22.76 -18.91
N ARG A 69 8.34 -22.89 -18.01
CA ARG A 69 9.51 -22.00 -17.97
C ARG A 69 10.29 -21.96 -19.30
N THR A 70 10.33 -23.07 -20.03
CA THR A 70 10.98 -23.17 -21.34
C THR A 70 10.08 -22.79 -22.52
N SER A 71 8.77 -22.58 -22.25
CA SER A 71 7.75 -22.21 -23.24
C SER A 71 6.77 -21.23 -22.61
N PRO A 72 7.23 -20.01 -22.23
CA PRO A 72 6.45 -19.06 -21.43
C PRO A 72 5.32 -18.41 -22.23
N TRP A 73 4.30 -17.96 -21.53
CA TRP A 73 3.30 -17.04 -22.08
C TRP A 73 3.91 -15.65 -22.30
N ARG A 74 3.18 -14.78 -22.98
CA ARG A 74 3.62 -13.42 -23.27
C ARG A 74 2.93 -12.38 -22.40
N THR A 75 1.61 -12.53 -22.15
CA THR A 75 0.80 -11.48 -21.56
C THR A 75 0.25 -11.88 -20.19
N ILE A 76 0.21 -10.92 -19.27
CA ILE A 76 -0.38 -11.10 -17.94
C ILE A 76 -1.90 -11.27 -18.09
N GLY A 77 -2.52 -10.54 -19.03
CA GLY A 77 -3.94 -10.65 -19.33
C GLY A 77 -4.36 -12.04 -19.83
N HIS A 78 -3.49 -12.77 -20.54
CA HIS A 78 -3.72 -14.18 -20.89
C HIS A 78 -3.70 -15.05 -19.63
N ALA A 79 -2.65 -14.91 -18.81
CA ALA A 79 -2.55 -15.66 -17.55
C ALA A 79 -3.78 -15.46 -16.67
N GLY A 80 -4.24 -14.20 -16.50
CA GLY A 80 -5.42 -13.86 -15.70
C GLY A 80 -6.71 -14.57 -16.12
N LYS A 81 -6.79 -15.05 -17.38
CA LYS A 81 -7.95 -15.78 -17.91
C LYS A 81 -7.87 -17.30 -17.72
N VAL A 82 -6.65 -17.85 -17.62
CA VAL A 82 -6.47 -19.30 -17.66
C VAL A 82 -6.08 -19.93 -16.33
N VAL A 83 -5.49 -19.15 -15.41
CA VAL A 83 -5.07 -19.66 -14.09
C VAL A 83 -6.25 -20.05 -13.21
N ALA A 84 -6.04 -21.03 -12.36
CA ALA A 84 -7.02 -21.55 -11.41
C ALA A 84 -6.51 -21.43 -9.96
N ALA A 85 -7.36 -21.75 -9.00
CA ALA A 85 -7.04 -21.72 -7.60
C ALA A 85 -5.77 -22.53 -7.28
N GLY A 86 -4.82 -21.91 -6.59
CA GLY A 86 -3.52 -22.46 -6.22
C GLY A 86 -2.39 -22.15 -7.18
N ASP A 87 -2.69 -21.70 -8.40
CA ASP A 87 -1.66 -21.45 -9.40
C ASP A 87 -0.80 -20.23 -9.04
N THR A 88 0.47 -20.30 -9.44
CA THR A 88 1.42 -19.19 -9.33
C THR A 88 1.93 -18.82 -10.72
N VAL A 89 1.88 -17.53 -11.04
CA VAL A 89 2.37 -16.94 -12.28
C VAL A 89 3.65 -16.17 -11.99
N HIS A 90 4.77 -16.65 -12.52
CA HIS A 90 6.06 -16.01 -12.45
C HIS A 90 6.23 -15.08 -13.65
N VAL A 91 6.27 -13.79 -13.40
CA VAL A 91 6.43 -12.76 -14.43
C VAL A 91 7.87 -12.32 -14.47
N LEU A 92 8.57 -12.65 -15.56
CA LEU A 92 9.98 -12.31 -15.76
C LEU A 92 10.13 -10.81 -16.04
N SER A 93 11.33 -10.28 -15.76
CA SER A 93 11.64 -8.86 -15.98
C SER A 93 11.33 -8.43 -17.40
N GLY A 94 10.69 -7.26 -17.52
CA GLY A 94 10.27 -6.69 -18.80
C GLY A 94 9.20 -5.62 -18.63
N VAL A 95 8.86 -4.92 -19.70
CA VAL A 95 7.83 -3.87 -19.71
C VAL A 95 6.57 -4.40 -20.39
N TYR A 96 5.51 -4.57 -19.62
CA TYR A 96 4.22 -5.09 -20.05
C TYR A 96 3.24 -3.94 -20.24
N HIS A 97 2.94 -3.61 -21.50
CA HIS A 97 2.00 -2.54 -21.86
C HIS A 97 0.57 -3.10 -21.89
N GLU A 98 0.00 -3.31 -20.72
CA GLU A 98 -1.30 -3.96 -20.55
C GLU A 98 -2.12 -3.25 -19.49
N SER A 99 -3.45 -3.22 -19.68
CA SER A 99 -4.43 -3.04 -18.61
C SER A 99 -5.01 -4.42 -18.27
N VAL A 100 -4.54 -4.96 -17.16
CA VAL A 100 -4.78 -6.37 -16.77
C VAL A 100 -6.06 -6.46 -15.95
N SER A 101 -7.00 -7.34 -16.34
CA SER A 101 -8.15 -7.73 -15.51
C SER A 101 -7.99 -9.16 -15.01
N LEU A 102 -8.09 -9.36 -13.70
CA LEU A 102 -8.01 -10.65 -13.03
C LEU A 102 -9.41 -10.99 -12.49
N ASP A 103 -10.04 -11.99 -13.09
CA ASP A 103 -11.42 -12.38 -12.80
C ASP A 103 -11.56 -13.78 -12.17
N ASN A 104 -10.46 -14.55 -12.07
CA ASN A 104 -10.45 -15.89 -11.48
C ASN A 104 -10.08 -15.85 -10.00
N SER A 105 -10.88 -16.50 -9.16
CA SER A 105 -10.67 -16.56 -7.71
C SER A 105 -9.79 -17.73 -7.30
N GLY A 106 -8.94 -17.48 -6.31
CA GLY A 106 -8.36 -18.53 -5.48
C GLY A 106 -9.31 -19.01 -4.40
N THR A 107 -8.78 -19.68 -3.40
CA THR A 107 -9.48 -20.07 -2.18
C THR A 107 -8.61 -19.78 -0.95
N THR A 108 -9.15 -19.94 0.25
CA THR A 108 -8.41 -19.74 1.51
C THR A 108 -7.11 -20.56 1.56
N SER A 109 -7.11 -21.79 1.06
CA SER A 109 -5.95 -22.69 1.05
C SER A 109 -5.17 -22.67 -0.27
N GLN A 110 -5.74 -22.16 -1.34
CA GLN A 110 -5.18 -22.20 -2.69
C GLN A 110 -5.34 -20.82 -3.36
N ARG A 111 -4.51 -19.87 -2.97
CA ARG A 111 -4.50 -18.52 -3.54
C ARG A 111 -3.94 -18.53 -4.95
N ILE A 112 -4.42 -17.65 -5.82
CA ILE A 112 -3.77 -17.35 -7.10
C ILE A 112 -2.71 -16.27 -6.85
N ARG A 113 -1.51 -16.45 -7.38
CA ARG A 113 -0.40 -15.52 -7.19
C ARG A 113 0.18 -15.06 -8.50
N PHE A 114 0.33 -13.75 -8.64
CA PHE A 114 1.12 -13.12 -9.69
C PHE A 114 2.35 -12.52 -9.03
N ILE A 115 3.54 -12.98 -9.42
CA ILE A 115 4.79 -12.62 -8.76
C ILE A 115 5.78 -12.13 -9.82
N SER A 116 6.34 -10.94 -9.62
CA SER A 116 7.53 -10.51 -10.36
C SER A 116 8.73 -11.31 -9.86
N ASP A 117 9.36 -12.13 -10.70
CA ASP A 117 10.48 -12.99 -10.32
C ASP A 117 11.69 -12.23 -9.77
N THR A 118 11.87 -11.02 -10.24
CA THR A 118 12.82 -10.04 -9.67
C THR A 118 12.00 -8.91 -9.08
N PRO A 119 12.22 -8.50 -7.84
CA PRO A 119 11.50 -7.36 -7.26
C PRO A 119 11.56 -6.16 -8.21
N TRP A 120 10.36 -5.64 -8.58
CA TRP A 120 10.16 -4.55 -9.51
C TRP A 120 10.71 -4.76 -10.94
N GLY A 121 11.13 -5.98 -11.26
CA GLY A 121 11.64 -6.32 -12.58
C GLY A 121 10.55 -6.40 -13.66
N ALA A 122 9.35 -6.86 -13.29
CA ALA A 122 8.19 -6.85 -14.17
C ALA A 122 7.45 -5.51 -14.00
N LYS A 123 7.50 -4.65 -15.04
CA LYS A 123 6.86 -3.33 -15.06
C LYS A 123 5.57 -3.39 -15.87
N VAL A 124 4.44 -3.07 -15.25
CA VAL A 124 3.13 -2.93 -15.91
C VAL A 124 2.82 -1.44 -16.08
N THR A 125 2.54 -0.99 -17.30
CA THR A 125 2.43 0.47 -17.60
C THR A 125 1.02 0.93 -17.98
N GLY A 126 0.03 0.06 -17.91
CA GLY A 126 -1.26 0.32 -18.55
C GLY A 126 -1.16 0.29 -20.10
N ASP A 127 -2.30 0.23 -20.76
CA ASP A 127 -2.40 0.18 -22.23
C ASP A 127 -2.83 1.53 -22.86
N GLY A 128 -2.92 2.57 -22.05
CA GLY A 128 -3.37 3.89 -22.47
C GLY A 128 -4.89 4.07 -22.62
N SER A 129 -5.68 3.05 -22.29
CA SER A 129 -7.16 3.10 -22.37
C SER A 129 -7.81 3.95 -21.28
N GLY A 130 -7.04 4.31 -20.24
CA GLY A 130 -7.56 4.99 -19.05
C GLY A 130 -8.02 4.03 -17.95
N ASN A 131 -8.00 2.70 -18.19
CA ASN A 131 -8.30 1.70 -17.18
C ASN A 131 -7.18 1.58 -16.13
N PRO A 132 -7.41 0.93 -14.97
CA PRO A 132 -6.34 0.54 -14.07
C PRO A 132 -5.26 -0.28 -14.78
N ALA A 133 -3.99 -0.12 -14.39
CA ALA A 133 -2.93 -0.95 -14.95
C ALA A 133 -3.10 -2.42 -14.54
N ILE A 134 -3.46 -2.68 -13.27
CA ILE A 134 -3.86 -4.00 -12.78
C ILE A 134 -5.18 -3.87 -12.03
N GLN A 135 -6.18 -4.64 -12.42
CA GLN A 135 -7.49 -4.71 -11.74
C GLN A 135 -7.79 -6.14 -11.28
N ILE A 136 -7.99 -6.33 -9.98
CA ILE A 136 -8.58 -7.55 -9.41
C ILE A 136 -10.09 -7.29 -9.35
N ARG A 137 -10.84 -7.87 -10.31
CA ARG A 137 -12.26 -7.62 -10.46
C ARG A 137 -13.09 -8.86 -10.16
N LYS A 138 -13.78 -8.88 -9.04
CA LYS A 138 -14.60 -10.02 -8.58
C LYS A 138 -13.81 -11.33 -8.34
N ALA A 139 -12.52 -11.21 -8.07
CA ALA A 139 -11.60 -12.33 -7.91
C ALA A 139 -11.03 -12.35 -6.50
N ASP A 140 -11.59 -13.15 -5.62
CA ASP A 140 -11.13 -13.30 -4.24
C ASP A 140 -9.83 -14.14 -4.17
N TYR A 141 -9.04 -13.93 -3.11
CA TYR A 141 -7.82 -14.69 -2.84
C TYR A 141 -6.75 -14.59 -3.94
N VAL A 142 -6.55 -13.39 -4.47
CA VAL A 142 -5.49 -13.09 -5.45
C VAL A 142 -4.37 -12.29 -4.79
N ASP A 143 -3.11 -12.65 -5.08
CA ASP A 143 -1.92 -11.94 -4.61
C ASP A 143 -1.19 -11.28 -5.80
N ILE A 144 -0.86 -10.00 -5.68
CA ILE A 144 -0.03 -9.21 -6.59
C ILE A 144 1.26 -8.85 -5.86
N VAL A 145 2.40 -9.39 -6.31
CA VAL A 145 3.64 -9.35 -5.54
C VAL A 145 4.82 -8.84 -6.36
N GLY A 146 5.46 -7.79 -5.87
CA GLY A 146 6.77 -7.33 -6.33
C GLY A 146 6.82 -6.68 -7.71
N PHE A 147 5.72 -6.19 -8.26
CA PHE A 147 5.69 -5.48 -9.55
C PHE A 147 6.12 -4.03 -9.42
N GLU A 148 6.67 -3.47 -10.50
CA GLU A 148 6.63 -2.04 -10.77
C GLU A 148 5.38 -1.73 -11.58
N VAL A 149 4.58 -0.75 -11.14
CA VAL A 149 3.31 -0.40 -11.79
C VAL A 149 3.26 1.10 -12.03
N THR A 150 3.07 1.48 -13.29
CA THR A 150 2.84 2.87 -13.70
C THR A 150 1.60 2.97 -14.58
N ASN A 151 0.96 4.14 -14.64
CA ASN A 151 -0.20 4.34 -15.52
C ASN A 151 -0.36 5.80 -15.91
N MET A 152 0.52 6.29 -16.78
CA MET A 152 0.58 7.71 -17.18
C MET A 152 -0.65 8.20 -17.96
N ASN A 153 -1.50 7.29 -18.45
CA ASN A 153 -2.73 7.64 -19.18
C ASN A 153 -3.99 7.11 -18.47
N GLY A 154 -3.83 6.61 -17.24
CA GLY A 154 -4.91 6.07 -16.43
C GLY A 154 -5.02 6.74 -15.07
N TYR A 155 -6.06 6.40 -14.36
CA TYR A 155 -6.38 6.99 -13.07
C TYR A 155 -6.12 6.07 -11.87
N MET A 156 -5.81 4.79 -12.11
CA MET A 156 -5.45 3.83 -11.04
C MET A 156 -4.20 3.03 -11.45
N GLY A 157 -3.32 2.78 -10.49
CA GLY A 157 -2.23 1.82 -10.66
C GLY A 157 -2.74 0.39 -10.45
N ILE A 158 -3.00 0.01 -9.21
CA ILE A 158 -3.60 -1.28 -8.84
C ILE A 158 -4.97 -1.02 -8.23
N GLU A 159 -6.01 -1.69 -8.75
CA GLU A 159 -7.36 -1.62 -8.20
C GLU A 159 -7.83 -3.01 -7.75
N ALA A 160 -8.33 -3.13 -6.51
CA ALA A 160 -8.92 -4.36 -5.99
C ALA A 160 -10.39 -4.13 -5.63
N LEU A 161 -11.28 -4.75 -6.42
CA LEU A 161 -12.73 -4.76 -6.22
C LEU A 161 -13.19 -6.15 -5.72
N ALA A 162 -12.42 -6.72 -4.81
CA ALA A 162 -12.53 -8.10 -4.37
C ALA A 162 -12.07 -8.26 -2.93
N SER A 163 -12.37 -9.39 -2.31
CA SER A 163 -12.01 -9.69 -0.92
C SER A 163 -10.82 -10.63 -0.82
N TYR A 164 -10.21 -10.69 0.36
CA TYR A 164 -9.12 -11.61 0.70
C TYR A 164 -7.89 -11.51 -0.20
N SER A 165 -7.74 -10.42 -0.95
CA SER A 165 -6.60 -10.21 -1.85
C SER A 165 -5.40 -9.61 -1.11
N ARG A 166 -4.20 -9.75 -1.69
CA ARG A 166 -2.97 -9.18 -1.14
C ARG A 166 -2.21 -8.42 -2.22
N ILE A 167 -1.80 -7.22 -1.88
CA ILE A 167 -0.97 -6.34 -2.72
C ILE A 167 0.32 -6.12 -1.92
N VAL A 168 1.42 -6.78 -2.33
CA VAL A 168 2.60 -6.95 -1.49
C VAL A 168 3.88 -6.53 -2.21
N GLY A 169 4.64 -5.62 -1.61
CA GLY A 169 5.98 -5.26 -2.07
C GLY A 169 6.06 -4.65 -3.46
N ASN A 170 4.97 -4.04 -3.95
CA ASN A 170 4.95 -3.40 -5.26
C ASN A 170 5.51 -1.98 -5.18
N LEU A 171 6.09 -1.51 -6.27
CA LEU A 171 6.45 -0.12 -6.52
C LEU A 171 5.39 0.47 -7.46
N VAL A 172 4.56 1.39 -6.96
CA VAL A 172 3.47 2.00 -7.73
C VAL A 172 3.73 3.50 -7.86
N HIS A 173 3.92 3.98 -9.09
CA HIS A 173 4.26 5.38 -9.30
C HIS A 173 3.85 5.89 -10.69
N ASP A 174 3.94 7.21 -10.91
CA ASP A 174 3.62 7.83 -12.20
C ASP A 174 2.23 7.41 -12.72
N VAL A 175 1.21 7.48 -11.85
CA VAL A 175 -0.19 7.31 -12.20
C VAL A 175 -0.82 8.70 -12.34
N SER A 176 -1.36 9.04 -13.51
CA SER A 176 -1.78 10.43 -13.78
C SER A 176 -2.99 10.88 -12.95
N GLY A 177 -3.91 9.97 -12.60
CA GLY A 177 -5.18 10.37 -12.01
C GLY A 177 -6.12 11.06 -13.02
N GLY A 178 -7.40 11.12 -12.66
CA GLY A 178 -8.43 11.70 -13.55
C GLY A 178 -8.23 13.17 -13.83
N CYS A 179 -7.74 13.92 -12.86
CA CYS A 179 -7.58 15.37 -12.95
C CYS A 179 -6.50 15.78 -13.93
N LYS A 180 -5.31 15.23 -13.85
CA LYS A 180 -4.22 15.48 -14.78
C LYS A 180 -4.61 15.15 -16.23
N LEU A 181 -5.54 14.21 -16.41
CA LEU A 181 -6.09 13.85 -17.72
C LEU A 181 -7.26 14.75 -18.17
N GLY A 182 -7.56 15.83 -17.43
CA GLY A 182 -8.69 16.73 -17.74
C GLY A 182 -10.07 16.09 -17.48
N ARG A 183 -10.12 15.00 -16.76
CA ARG A 183 -11.37 14.29 -16.38
C ARG A 183 -11.77 14.67 -14.96
N PHE A 184 -12.15 15.91 -14.79
CA PHE A 184 -12.57 16.46 -13.50
C PHE A 184 -13.72 15.63 -12.91
N GLY A 185 -13.58 15.23 -11.64
CA GLY A 185 -14.54 14.38 -10.92
C GLY A 185 -14.26 12.86 -11.01
N LEU A 186 -13.27 12.43 -11.80
CA LEU A 186 -12.71 11.09 -11.70
C LEU A 186 -11.48 11.19 -10.82
N GLY A 187 -11.50 10.51 -9.68
CA GLY A 187 -10.37 10.41 -8.78
C GLY A 187 -9.19 9.66 -9.37
N GLY A 188 -8.22 9.37 -8.55
CA GLY A 188 -7.07 8.56 -8.90
C GLY A 188 -6.43 7.97 -7.65
N ALA A 189 -5.77 6.83 -7.80
CA ALA A 189 -4.99 6.26 -6.73
C ALA A 189 -3.84 5.41 -7.27
N GLY A 190 -2.74 5.38 -6.51
CA GLY A 190 -1.73 4.36 -6.71
C GLY A 190 -2.30 2.98 -6.48
N ILE A 191 -2.91 2.77 -5.31
CA ILE A 191 -3.63 1.54 -4.96
C ILE A 191 -5.04 1.91 -4.50
N ASN A 192 -6.06 1.40 -5.20
CA ASN A 192 -7.48 1.56 -4.86
C ASN A 192 -8.09 0.26 -4.35
N LEU A 193 -8.79 0.33 -3.23
CA LEU A 193 -9.48 -0.81 -2.61
C LEU A 193 -10.94 -0.45 -2.43
N ALA A 194 -11.84 -1.12 -3.16
CA ALA A 194 -13.25 -0.80 -3.13
C ALA A 194 -14.14 -2.03 -3.01
N TYR A 195 -15.19 -1.91 -2.22
CA TYR A 195 -16.26 -2.92 -2.06
C TYR A 195 -15.82 -4.28 -1.50
N GLY A 196 -14.51 -4.49 -1.28
CA GLY A 196 -13.94 -5.71 -0.71
C GLY A 196 -13.77 -5.65 0.80
N HIS A 197 -13.31 -6.76 1.37
CA HIS A 197 -12.90 -6.86 2.77
C HIS A 197 -11.75 -7.86 2.94
N ASP A 198 -11.07 -7.82 4.09
CA ASP A 198 -9.91 -8.67 4.38
C ASP A 198 -8.81 -8.55 3.31
N VAL A 199 -8.59 -7.32 2.82
CA VAL A 199 -7.55 -7.01 1.85
C VAL A 199 -6.29 -6.55 2.56
N ASP A 200 -5.14 -7.12 2.19
CA ASP A 200 -3.83 -6.76 2.73
C ASP A 200 -3.02 -5.94 1.72
N VAL A 201 -2.54 -4.78 2.15
CA VAL A 201 -1.63 -3.90 1.40
C VAL A 201 -0.35 -3.77 2.21
N ILE A 202 0.69 -4.51 1.84
CA ILE A 202 1.85 -4.74 2.70
C ILE A 202 3.15 -4.35 1.99
N GLY A 203 3.95 -3.49 2.61
CA GLY A 203 5.30 -3.20 2.17
C GLY A 203 5.39 -2.62 0.76
N ASN A 204 4.36 -1.91 0.29
CA ASN A 204 4.42 -1.25 -1.02
C ASN A 204 5.08 0.12 -0.91
N VAL A 205 5.71 0.55 -1.98
CA VAL A 205 6.19 1.92 -2.17
C VAL A 205 5.25 2.60 -3.17
N VAL A 206 4.59 3.70 -2.76
CA VAL A 206 3.57 4.37 -3.57
C VAL A 206 3.89 5.86 -3.64
N HIS A 207 4.19 6.38 -4.85
CA HIS A 207 4.60 7.78 -4.98
C HIS A 207 4.29 8.38 -6.35
N ASP A 208 4.36 9.70 -6.42
CA ASP A 208 4.16 10.48 -7.66
C ASP A 208 2.82 10.11 -8.35
N ILE A 209 1.75 10.01 -7.55
CA ILE A 209 0.39 9.80 -8.04
C ILE A 209 -0.28 11.16 -8.24
N GLY A 210 -0.79 11.40 -9.44
CA GLY A 210 -1.26 12.71 -9.86
C GLY A 210 -0.11 13.64 -10.30
N ASP A 211 -0.24 14.92 -10.04
CA ASP A 211 0.80 15.92 -10.30
C ASP A 211 1.18 16.66 -9.02
N TYR A 212 2.01 16.00 -8.22
CA TYR A 212 2.45 16.51 -6.92
C TYR A 212 3.11 17.89 -7.01
N LEU A 213 3.90 18.16 -8.07
CA LEU A 213 4.62 19.43 -8.23
C LEU A 213 3.74 20.56 -8.77
N ASN A 214 2.67 20.24 -9.48
CA ASN A 214 1.74 21.20 -10.07
C ASN A 214 0.29 20.75 -9.80
N PRO A 215 -0.16 20.78 -8.56
CA PRO A 215 -1.48 20.27 -8.19
C PRO A 215 -2.58 21.03 -8.90
N HIS A 216 -3.55 20.30 -9.44
CA HIS A 216 -4.63 20.85 -10.26
C HIS A 216 -5.88 21.25 -9.46
N GLY A 217 -5.82 21.19 -8.14
CA GLY A 217 -6.97 21.45 -7.27
C GLY A 217 -8.06 20.38 -7.32
N CYS A 218 -7.76 19.25 -7.91
CA CYS A 218 -8.63 18.07 -7.87
C CYS A 218 -8.30 17.25 -6.65
N GLU A 219 -9.10 17.33 -5.64
CA GLU A 219 -8.86 16.78 -4.31
C GLU A 219 -9.03 15.25 -4.23
N THR A 220 -8.74 14.50 -5.30
CA THR A 220 -9.18 13.11 -5.43
C THR A 220 -8.12 12.16 -5.96
N THR A 221 -6.82 12.52 -5.86
CA THR A 221 -5.73 11.66 -6.31
C THR A 221 -4.84 11.27 -5.13
N HIS A 222 -4.91 10.02 -4.71
CA HIS A 222 -4.36 9.51 -3.46
C HIS A 222 -3.25 8.49 -3.67
N GLY A 223 -2.37 8.32 -2.70
CA GLY A 223 -1.43 7.21 -2.69
C GLY A 223 -2.16 5.87 -2.56
N ILE A 224 -2.81 5.65 -1.42
CA ILE A 224 -3.68 4.49 -1.17
C ILE A 224 -5.09 5.01 -0.87
N TYR A 225 -6.09 4.49 -1.55
CA TYR A 225 -7.49 4.85 -1.36
C TYR A 225 -8.34 3.64 -0.98
N VAL A 226 -9.10 3.75 0.11
CA VAL A 226 -10.00 2.72 0.61
C VAL A 226 -11.41 3.26 0.61
N GLU A 227 -12.30 2.65 -0.16
CA GLU A 227 -13.68 3.09 -0.29
C GLU A 227 -14.69 1.95 -0.20
N ASN A 228 -15.84 2.20 0.41
CA ASN A 228 -16.94 1.24 0.51
C ASN A 228 -16.52 -0.16 1.05
N ALA A 229 -15.39 -0.25 1.73
CA ALA A 229 -14.84 -1.48 2.27
C ALA A 229 -15.37 -1.74 3.68
N ARG A 230 -15.90 -2.94 3.93
CA ARG A 230 -16.48 -3.31 5.22
C ARG A 230 -16.30 -4.79 5.49
N SER A 231 -15.68 -5.14 6.62
CA SER A 231 -15.60 -6.53 7.05
C SER A 231 -16.97 -7.04 7.53
N PRO A 232 -17.41 -8.24 7.08
CA PRO A 232 -18.61 -8.88 7.61
C PRO A 232 -18.39 -9.45 9.02
N ASN A 233 -17.13 -9.57 9.45
CA ASN A 233 -16.76 -10.19 10.70
C ASN A 233 -16.66 -9.17 11.84
N VAL A 234 -17.27 -9.46 12.98
CA VAL A 234 -17.11 -8.63 14.17
C VAL A 234 -15.65 -8.69 14.63
N GLY A 235 -15.00 -7.51 14.72
CA GLY A 235 -13.58 -7.40 15.06
C GLY A 235 -12.61 -7.76 13.93
N GLY A 236 -13.11 -8.08 12.72
CA GLY A 236 -12.29 -8.20 11.52
C GLY A 236 -11.94 -6.84 10.93
N TYR A 237 -10.97 -6.81 10.04
CA TYR A 237 -10.59 -5.61 9.30
C TYR A 237 -11.04 -5.71 7.84
N SER A 238 -11.58 -4.61 7.31
CA SER A 238 -11.85 -4.50 5.86
C SER A 238 -10.56 -4.41 5.06
N THR A 239 -9.60 -3.67 5.60
CA THR A 239 -8.28 -3.44 4.99
C THR A 239 -7.22 -3.40 6.06
N ARG A 240 -6.07 -4.03 5.79
CA ARG A 240 -4.85 -3.90 6.58
C ARG A 240 -3.76 -3.30 5.69
N ALA A 241 -3.46 -2.01 5.88
CA ALA A 241 -2.34 -1.35 5.21
C ALA A 241 -1.16 -1.27 6.18
N TRP A 242 -0.14 -2.10 5.94
CA TRP A 242 0.99 -2.30 6.83
C TRP A 242 2.33 -2.03 6.16
N ASN A 243 3.25 -1.36 6.85
CA ASN A 243 4.63 -1.17 6.43
C ASN A 243 4.77 -0.53 5.04
N ASN A 244 3.80 0.27 4.58
CA ASN A 244 3.91 0.93 3.28
C ASN A 244 4.71 2.23 3.41
N ILE A 245 5.38 2.63 2.34
CA ILE A 245 6.09 3.91 2.19
C ILE A 245 5.36 4.71 1.12
N ILE A 246 4.76 5.85 1.51
CA ILE A 246 3.81 6.58 0.67
C ILE A 246 4.21 8.05 0.64
N TYR A 247 4.55 8.58 -0.54
CA TYR A 247 5.06 9.94 -0.64
C TYR A 247 4.80 10.61 -1.99
N ARG A 248 4.84 11.95 -2.00
CA ARG A 248 4.72 12.80 -3.20
C ARG A 248 3.49 12.50 -4.05
N ASN A 249 2.36 12.22 -3.41
CA ASN A 249 1.09 12.10 -4.09
C ASN A 249 0.38 13.46 -4.11
N GLU A 250 -0.37 13.76 -5.17
CA GLU A 250 -0.99 15.07 -5.38
C GLU A 250 -1.93 15.49 -4.24
N SER A 251 -2.65 14.52 -3.69
CA SER A 251 -3.58 14.75 -2.57
C SER A 251 -3.07 14.06 -1.30
N GLU A 252 -3.89 13.23 -0.67
CA GLU A 252 -3.53 12.55 0.57
C GLU A 252 -2.67 11.31 0.32
N GLY A 253 -1.85 10.95 1.32
CA GLY A 253 -1.07 9.71 1.29
C GLY A 253 -1.96 8.48 1.39
N ILE A 254 -2.71 8.35 2.47
CA ILE A 254 -3.71 7.29 2.67
C ILE A 254 -5.05 7.94 2.93
N THR A 255 -6.06 7.59 2.15
CA THR A 255 -7.43 8.06 2.34
C THR A 255 -8.37 6.88 2.54
N SER A 256 -9.19 6.97 3.57
CA SER A 256 -10.38 6.16 3.73
C SER A 256 -11.60 7.04 3.62
N TRP A 257 -12.49 6.72 2.68
CA TRP A 257 -13.66 7.55 2.41
C TRP A 257 -14.90 6.72 2.08
N HIS A 258 -16.00 7.37 1.78
CA HIS A 258 -17.30 6.76 1.57
C HIS A 258 -17.72 5.86 2.75
N CYS A 259 -18.22 4.67 2.51
CA CYS A 259 -18.66 3.73 3.54
C CYS A 259 -17.56 2.75 4.00
N ALA A 260 -16.29 3.13 3.92
CA ALA A 260 -15.19 2.29 4.43
C ALA A 260 -15.18 2.30 5.97
N THR A 261 -15.01 1.13 6.59
CA THR A 261 -14.97 0.94 8.04
C THR A 261 -13.98 -0.15 8.44
N GLN A 262 -13.64 -0.25 9.71
CA GLN A 262 -12.88 -1.37 10.27
C GLN A 262 -11.50 -1.55 9.58
N MET A 263 -10.74 -0.49 9.44
CA MET A 263 -9.41 -0.56 8.85
C MET A 263 -8.32 -0.70 9.91
N ALA A 264 -7.19 -1.29 9.52
CA ALA A 264 -5.95 -1.23 10.26
C ALA A 264 -4.86 -0.56 9.39
N LEU A 265 -4.54 0.70 9.68
CA LEU A 265 -3.48 1.47 9.04
C LEU A 265 -2.31 1.54 10.02
N VAL A 266 -1.31 0.68 9.85
CA VAL A 266 -0.34 0.43 10.91
C VAL A 266 1.08 0.35 10.37
N ASN A 267 2.03 0.97 11.08
CA ASN A 267 3.45 0.96 10.74
C ASN A 267 3.78 1.50 9.33
N ASN A 268 3.01 2.45 8.81
CA ASN A 268 3.32 3.10 7.53
C ASN A 268 4.22 4.32 7.74
N LEU A 269 5.01 4.66 6.73
CA LEU A 269 5.69 5.94 6.58
C LEU A 269 4.96 6.74 5.49
N VAL A 270 4.42 7.90 5.87
CA VAL A 270 3.61 8.75 4.98
C VAL A 270 4.19 10.16 4.99
N PHE A 271 4.76 10.60 3.88
CA PHE A 271 5.48 11.88 3.84
C PHE A 271 5.39 12.60 2.51
N GLU A 272 5.60 13.92 2.53
CA GLU A 272 5.62 14.76 1.33
C GLU A 272 4.37 14.62 0.44
N ASN A 273 3.20 14.25 0.98
CA ASN A 273 1.98 14.27 0.19
C ASN A 273 1.39 15.68 0.14
N GLY A 274 0.71 16.02 -0.94
CA GLY A 274 0.21 17.37 -1.20
C GLY A 274 -0.71 17.89 -0.11
N LYS A 275 -1.54 17.01 0.45
CA LYS A 275 -2.46 17.31 1.55
C LYS A 275 -2.15 16.50 2.81
N THR A 276 -3.20 16.05 3.51
CA THR A 276 -3.08 15.25 4.74
C THR A 276 -2.35 13.93 4.48
N GLY A 277 -1.48 13.54 5.41
CA GLY A 277 -0.83 12.24 5.33
C GLY A 277 -1.83 11.09 5.39
N ILE A 278 -2.67 11.03 6.42
CA ILE A 278 -3.71 10.01 6.60
C ILE A 278 -5.07 10.68 6.88
N LEU A 279 -6.02 10.46 5.98
CA LEU A 279 -7.41 10.94 6.10
C LEU A 279 -8.36 9.78 6.32
N VAL A 280 -9.14 9.83 7.41
CA VAL A 280 -10.18 8.84 7.75
C VAL A 280 -11.53 9.54 7.81
N GLY A 281 -12.47 9.17 6.96
CA GLY A 281 -13.75 9.85 6.94
C GLY A 281 -14.79 9.30 5.97
N ALA A 282 -15.86 10.04 5.85
CA ALA A 282 -16.94 9.82 4.88
C ALA A 282 -17.74 11.10 4.68
N ASN A 283 -18.38 11.25 3.53
CA ASN A 283 -19.34 12.34 3.30
C ASN A 283 -20.69 11.85 2.74
N ASP A 284 -20.85 10.54 2.53
CA ASP A 284 -22.07 9.98 2.01
C ASP A 284 -23.15 9.86 3.09
N ARG A 285 -24.39 10.10 2.71
CA ARG A 285 -25.50 10.02 3.64
C ARG A 285 -25.65 8.60 4.20
N GLY A 286 -25.56 8.47 5.51
CA GLY A 286 -25.71 7.20 6.22
C GLY A 286 -24.43 6.37 6.30
N CYS A 287 -23.32 6.85 5.76
CA CYS A 287 -22.01 6.23 5.89
C CYS A 287 -21.28 6.80 7.11
N LEU A 288 -20.66 5.92 7.87
CA LEU A 288 -19.79 6.26 8.99
C LEU A 288 -18.52 5.43 8.85
N ASN A 289 -17.37 6.10 8.91
CA ASN A 289 -16.09 5.41 9.05
C ASN A 289 -15.85 5.16 10.54
N ASP A 290 -15.91 3.91 10.98
CA ASP A 290 -15.82 3.53 12.38
C ASP A 290 -15.00 2.25 12.61
N ASN A 291 -14.69 1.98 13.89
CA ASN A 291 -13.97 0.79 14.35
C ASN A 291 -12.60 0.60 13.69
N SER A 292 -11.95 1.68 13.28
CA SER A 292 -10.64 1.65 12.61
C SER A 292 -9.51 1.85 13.61
N VAL A 293 -8.33 1.28 13.30
CA VAL A 293 -7.11 1.34 14.10
C VAL A 293 -6.01 1.99 13.26
N ILE A 294 -5.50 3.13 13.71
CA ILE A 294 -4.46 3.91 13.06
C ILE A 294 -3.28 4.03 14.04
N ASN A 295 -2.33 3.10 13.94
CA ASN A 295 -1.29 2.96 14.95
C ASN A 295 0.11 2.92 14.35
N ASN A 296 1.11 3.30 15.13
CA ASN A 296 2.53 3.15 14.79
C ASN A 296 2.92 3.79 13.45
N ASN A 297 2.18 4.76 12.93
CA ASN A 297 2.56 5.42 11.68
C ASN A 297 3.52 6.58 11.95
N ILE A 298 4.49 6.78 11.07
CA ILE A 298 5.29 8.00 10.99
C ILE A 298 4.71 8.86 9.86
N VAL A 299 4.26 10.06 10.19
CA VAL A 299 3.58 10.97 9.26
C VAL A 299 4.29 12.32 9.30
N VAL A 300 5.05 12.65 8.23
CA VAL A 300 5.95 13.81 8.24
C VAL A 300 5.87 14.61 6.95
N HIS A 301 6.00 15.93 7.04
CA HIS A 301 6.12 16.83 5.89
C HIS A 301 4.96 16.75 4.88
N ASN A 302 3.73 16.42 5.30
CA ASN A 302 2.56 16.44 4.42
C ASN A 302 1.91 17.83 4.39
N GLY A 303 1.16 18.15 3.34
CA GLY A 303 0.48 19.44 3.17
C GLY A 303 1.35 20.54 2.55
N TRP A 304 2.56 20.25 2.12
CA TRP A 304 3.49 21.23 1.57
C TRP A 304 3.17 21.63 0.12
N HIS A 305 2.45 20.82 -0.62
CA HIS A 305 2.06 21.06 -1.99
C HIS A 305 0.54 21.09 -2.20
N ASP A 306 -0.21 21.46 -1.17
CA ASP A 306 -1.64 21.71 -1.31
C ASP A 306 -1.88 22.84 -2.32
N PHE A 307 -2.75 22.61 -3.30
CA PHE A 307 -3.16 23.62 -4.28
C PHE A 307 -3.56 24.94 -3.63
N CYS A 308 -4.26 24.88 -2.51
CA CYS A 308 -4.69 26.05 -1.77
C CYS A 308 -3.55 26.78 -1.02
N THR A 309 -2.39 26.16 -0.87
CA THR A 309 -1.19 26.81 -0.32
C THR A 309 -0.46 27.64 -1.36
N PHE A 310 -0.53 27.26 -2.64
CA PHE A 310 0.23 27.89 -3.73
C PHE A 310 -0.59 28.85 -4.59
N THR A 311 -1.91 28.77 -4.56
CA THR A 311 -2.79 29.69 -5.30
C THR A 311 -3.32 30.79 -4.41
N ASP A 312 -3.82 31.87 -5.01
CA ASP A 312 -4.57 32.91 -4.32
C ASP A 312 -5.71 32.24 -3.51
N THR A 313 -5.63 32.38 -2.19
CA THR A 313 -6.61 31.82 -1.26
C THR A 313 -8.07 32.25 -1.55
N SER A 314 -8.27 33.32 -2.35
CA SER A 314 -9.60 33.73 -2.81
C SER A 314 -10.23 32.71 -3.80
N GLN A 315 -9.43 31.85 -4.41
CA GLN A 315 -9.90 30.81 -5.33
C GLN A 315 -10.15 29.47 -4.64
N CYS A 316 -9.77 29.33 -3.39
CA CYS A 316 -10.05 28.16 -2.57
C CYS A 316 -11.32 28.42 -1.74
N PRO A 317 -12.48 27.87 -2.11
CA PRO A 317 -13.71 28.06 -1.33
C PRO A 317 -13.50 27.62 0.12
N ILE A 318 -13.90 28.46 1.06
CA ILE A 318 -13.94 28.11 2.48
C ILE A 318 -14.77 26.83 2.61
N GLY A 319 -14.16 25.73 2.93
CA GLY A 319 -14.79 24.39 2.97
C GLY A 319 -14.10 23.31 2.14
N ASN A 320 -13.29 23.67 1.14
CA ASN A 320 -12.49 22.70 0.36
C ASN A 320 -11.09 22.46 0.93
N HIS A 321 -10.77 23.06 2.06
CA HIS A 321 -9.54 22.82 2.81
C HIS A 321 -9.72 21.55 3.67
N SER A 322 -9.89 20.41 3.05
CA SER A 322 -10.15 19.16 3.78
C SER A 322 -8.91 18.57 4.45
N GLY A 323 -7.71 18.93 3.99
CA GLY A 323 -6.47 18.42 4.55
C GLY A 323 -5.98 19.21 5.76
N LYS A 324 -5.87 18.56 6.92
CA LYS A 324 -5.32 19.14 8.15
C LYS A 324 -4.16 18.31 8.65
N GLY A 325 -2.95 18.85 8.51
CA GLY A 325 -1.76 18.28 9.10
C GLY A 325 -1.46 16.83 8.72
N GLY A 326 -0.94 16.08 9.68
CA GLY A 326 -0.48 14.72 9.45
C GLY A 326 -1.61 13.70 9.38
N ILE A 327 -2.49 13.66 10.39
CA ILE A 327 -3.58 12.67 10.52
C ILE A 327 -4.88 13.40 10.85
N GLN A 328 -5.95 13.06 10.13
CA GLN A 328 -7.24 13.72 10.28
C GLN A 328 -8.42 12.76 10.17
N GLU A 329 -9.46 13.01 10.98
CA GLU A 329 -10.82 12.59 10.68
C GLU A 329 -11.54 13.69 9.91
N GLY A 330 -12.21 13.34 8.80
CA GLY A 330 -12.95 14.27 7.93
C GLY A 330 -14.39 13.85 7.69
N GLY A 331 -15.30 14.83 7.52
CA GLY A 331 -16.70 14.54 7.24
C GLY A 331 -17.39 13.78 8.36
N SER A 332 -18.04 12.67 8.04
CA SER A 332 -18.75 11.80 8.99
C SER A 332 -17.85 10.64 9.43
N THR A 333 -17.50 10.63 10.70
CA THR A 333 -16.81 9.49 11.33
C THR A 333 -17.73 8.81 12.32
N GLY A 334 -17.57 7.49 12.45
CA GLY A 334 -18.30 6.69 13.41
C GLY A 334 -17.65 6.73 14.78
N ARG A 335 -17.87 5.66 15.55
CA ARG A 335 -17.33 5.52 16.89
C ARG A 335 -16.19 4.51 16.89
N ASN A 336 -15.39 4.53 17.96
CA ASN A 336 -14.34 3.57 18.25
C ASN A 336 -13.14 3.61 17.29
N ASN A 337 -12.94 4.65 16.51
CA ASN A 337 -11.67 4.86 15.83
C ASN A 337 -10.58 5.14 16.87
N LYS A 338 -9.46 4.45 16.76
CA LYS A 338 -8.34 4.52 17.70
C LYS A 338 -7.07 4.93 16.98
N TYR A 339 -6.46 5.98 17.47
CA TYR A 339 -5.20 6.53 16.97
C TYR A 339 -4.17 6.45 18.08
N SER A 340 -3.23 5.52 18.00
CA SER A 340 -2.25 5.36 19.07
C SER A 340 -0.84 5.16 18.57
N ASN A 341 0.13 5.65 19.36
CA ASN A 341 1.54 5.46 19.07
C ASN A 341 1.95 5.93 17.66
N ASN A 342 1.32 6.98 17.13
CA ASN A 342 1.75 7.60 15.87
C ASN A 342 2.79 8.68 16.15
N LEU A 343 3.66 8.97 15.19
CA LEU A 343 4.55 10.11 15.21
C LEU A 343 4.18 11.07 14.08
N SER A 344 3.88 12.34 14.43
CA SER A 344 3.52 13.40 13.49
C SER A 344 4.51 14.57 13.62
N TYR A 345 5.15 14.96 12.49
CA TYR A 345 6.21 15.96 12.50
C TYR A 345 6.25 16.81 11.23
N GLN A 346 6.31 18.13 11.40
CA GLN A 346 6.41 19.13 10.34
C GLN A 346 5.37 18.99 9.21
N ASN A 347 4.14 18.59 9.56
CA ASN A 347 3.03 18.62 8.62
C ASN A 347 2.46 20.04 8.54
N LEU A 348 1.85 20.40 7.41
CA LEU A 348 1.26 21.71 7.20
C LEU A 348 -0.27 21.63 7.00
N TYR A 349 -0.93 22.67 7.48
CA TYR A 349 -2.31 22.98 7.12
C TYR A 349 -2.38 24.44 6.67
N ILE A 350 -2.71 24.65 5.40
CA ILE A 350 -2.77 25.99 4.76
C ILE A 350 -1.47 26.80 5.07
N GLY A 351 -0.32 26.18 4.82
CA GLY A 351 0.99 26.84 4.99
C GLY A 351 1.43 27.07 6.45
N VAL A 352 0.66 26.58 7.43
CA VAL A 352 1.01 26.68 8.86
C VAL A 352 1.35 25.29 9.38
N GLN A 353 2.46 25.17 10.14
CA GLN A 353 2.83 23.90 10.75
C GLN A 353 1.71 23.41 11.68
N ASP A 354 1.28 22.18 11.46
CA ASP A 354 0.20 21.54 12.21
C ASP A 354 0.48 20.03 12.37
N ASP A 355 1.13 19.70 13.46
CA ASP A 355 1.49 18.31 13.80
C ASP A 355 0.39 17.60 14.60
N ALA A 356 -0.71 18.28 14.91
CA ALA A 356 -1.82 17.71 15.65
C ALA A 356 -2.52 16.58 14.87
N ILE A 357 -3.13 15.68 15.63
CA ILE A 357 -4.09 14.71 15.08
C ILE A 357 -5.49 15.32 15.27
N HIS A 358 -6.16 15.59 14.15
CA HIS A 358 -7.48 16.22 14.15
C HIS A 358 -8.59 15.18 14.15
N LEU A 359 -9.20 14.94 15.30
CA LEU A 359 -10.26 13.94 15.48
C LEU A 359 -11.61 14.60 15.71
N SER A 360 -12.66 14.00 15.17
CA SER A 360 -14.06 14.36 15.41
C SER A 360 -14.67 13.49 16.50
N THR A 361 -14.51 12.16 16.41
CA THR A 361 -15.11 11.18 17.30
C THR A 361 -14.11 10.13 17.79
N GLY A 362 -12.99 9.97 17.12
CA GLY A 362 -11.92 9.05 17.48
C GLY A 362 -11.21 9.42 18.79
N THR A 363 -10.42 8.50 19.29
CA THR A 363 -9.60 8.71 20.49
C THR A 363 -8.12 8.53 20.16
N GLN A 364 -7.28 9.39 20.72
CA GLN A 364 -5.82 9.25 20.57
C GLN A 364 -5.15 8.95 21.91
N SER A 365 -4.01 8.23 21.82
CA SER A 365 -3.14 7.94 22.97
C SER A 365 -1.69 7.74 22.54
N ASN A 366 -0.75 8.09 23.42
CA ASN A 366 0.68 7.85 23.26
C ASN A 366 1.29 8.36 21.94
N THR A 367 0.69 9.36 21.31
CA THR A 367 1.17 9.94 20.04
C THR A 367 2.29 10.94 20.31
N ILE A 368 3.32 10.91 19.47
CA ILE A 368 4.47 11.82 19.49
C ILE A 368 4.22 12.93 18.48
N LEU A 369 4.11 14.17 18.94
CA LEU A 369 3.78 15.35 18.13
C LEU A 369 4.94 16.34 18.11
N GLY A 370 5.30 16.84 16.92
CA GLY A 370 6.28 17.91 16.74
C GLY A 370 7.73 17.51 17.06
N ILE A 371 8.02 16.21 17.14
CA ILE A 371 9.36 15.71 17.43
C ILE A 371 9.90 14.98 16.21
N ASN A 372 11.12 15.35 15.79
CA ASN A 372 11.80 14.75 14.64
C ASN A 372 11.96 13.24 14.82
N PRO A 373 11.53 12.40 13.85
CA PRO A 373 11.67 10.95 13.92
C PRO A 373 13.14 10.47 13.88
N GLN A 374 14.10 11.32 13.53
CA GLN A 374 15.52 11.02 13.45
C GLN A 374 15.81 9.84 12.51
N PHE A 375 15.45 9.99 11.25
CA PHE A 375 15.89 9.07 10.20
C PHE A 375 17.40 9.15 9.97
N VAL A 376 18.00 8.05 9.53
CA VAL A 376 19.42 7.99 9.15
C VAL A 376 19.75 9.05 8.09
N ASN A 377 18.90 9.19 7.07
CA ASN A 377 19.01 10.23 6.04
C ASN A 377 17.65 10.52 5.43
N TYR A 378 16.98 11.57 5.88
CA TYR A 378 15.72 12.01 5.28
C TYR A 378 15.97 12.73 3.95
N GLN A 379 15.26 12.34 2.90
CA GLN A 379 15.18 13.02 1.61
C GLN A 379 13.71 13.10 1.17
N PRO A 380 13.23 14.28 0.74
CA PRO A 380 11.82 14.46 0.39
C PRO A 380 11.42 13.78 -0.93
N ASP A 381 12.36 13.35 -1.72
CA ASP A 381 12.16 12.74 -3.04
C ASP A 381 12.12 11.20 -3.03
N GLY A 382 12.15 10.58 -1.86
CA GLY A 382 12.15 9.13 -1.71
C GLY A 382 13.53 8.47 -1.81
N THR A 383 14.61 9.22 -2.08
CA THR A 383 15.97 8.67 -2.21
C THR A 383 16.71 8.54 -0.86
N GLY A 384 16.00 8.82 0.24
CA GLY A 384 16.54 8.80 1.58
C GLY A 384 16.73 7.39 2.17
N ASN A 385 17.37 7.37 3.34
CA ASN A 385 17.38 6.20 4.22
C ASN A 385 16.49 6.49 5.42
N TYR A 386 15.33 5.85 5.45
CA TYR A 386 14.29 6.09 6.45
C TYR A 386 14.35 5.15 7.66
N HIS A 387 15.42 4.40 7.82
CA HIS A 387 15.69 3.69 9.07
C HIS A 387 15.88 4.69 10.23
N LEU A 388 15.53 4.25 11.42
CA LEU A 388 15.64 5.08 12.61
C LEU A 388 17.08 5.07 13.16
N LEU A 389 17.52 6.22 13.66
CA LEU A 389 18.71 6.25 14.50
C LEU A 389 18.39 5.65 15.88
N ALA A 390 19.40 5.11 16.57
CA ALA A 390 19.25 4.56 17.93
C ALA A 390 18.63 5.56 18.95
N SER A 391 18.80 6.86 18.71
CA SER A 391 18.26 7.94 19.54
C SER A 391 16.85 8.37 19.13
N SER A 392 16.26 7.73 18.12
CA SER A 392 14.94 8.11 17.62
C SER A 392 13.87 8.00 18.71
N PRO A 393 12.97 8.97 18.80
CA PRO A 393 11.81 8.90 19.70
C PRO A 393 10.81 7.82 19.30
N ALA A 394 10.94 7.21 18.12
CA ALA A 394 10.08 6.16 17.60
C ALA A 394 10.50 4.75 18.05
N VAL A 395 11.76 4.56 18.48
CA VAL A 395 12.29 3.25 18.91
C VAL A 395 11.62 2.81 20.21
N ASP A 396 11.14 1.56 20.26
CA ASP A 396 10.45 0.94 21.41
C ASP A 396 9.20 1.71 21.89
N LYS A 397 8.54 2.49 21.02
CA LYS A 397 7.37 3.32 21.37
C LYS A 397 6.09 2.88 20.66
N GLY A 398 6.13 1.86 19.86
CA GLY A 398 4.97 1.29 19.19
C GLY A 398 4.09 0.44 20.11
N THR A 399 2.96 0.03 19.57
CA THR A 399 2.02 -0.91 20.21
C THR A 399 1.93 -2.20 19.41
N SER A 400 1.60 -3.31 20.08
CA SER A 400 1.34 -4.60 19.42
C SER A 400 -0.03 -4.70 18.73
N ILE A 401 -0.90 -3.69 18.91
CA ILE A 401 -2.29 -3.74 18.40
C ILE A 401 -2.30 -3.65 16.88
N ALA A 402 -2.76 -4.71 16.22
CA ALA A 402 -2.82 -4.86 14.77
C ALA A 402 -1.46 -4.73 14.05
N THR A 403 -0.36 -4.75 14.78
CA THR A 403 1.00 -4.63 14.24
C THR A 403 1.39 -5.92 13.51
N PRO A 404 1.96 -5.81 12.29
CA PRO A 404 2.43 -6.99 11.57
C PRO A 404 3.62 -7.64 12.28
N PRO A 405 3.81 -8.96 12.13
CA PRO A 405 4.88 -9.69 12.82
C PRO A 405 6.28 -9.44 12.25
N TYR A 406 6.36 -8.77 11.12
CA TYR A 406 7.61 -8.42 10.44
C TYR A 406 7.58 -6.95 10.00
N ASP A 407 8.73 -6.33 9.90
CA ASP A 407 8.89 -4.98 9.39
C ASP A 407 8.93 -4.93 7.85
N PHE A 408 9.23 -3.76 7.26
CA PHE A 408 9.31 -3.57 5.81
C PHE A 408 10.36 -4.46 5.13
N GLU A 409 11.46 -4.75 5.81
CA GLU A 409 12.57 -5.59 5.33
C GLU A 409 12.49 -7.05 5.79
N ASN A 410 11.36 -7.45 6.38
CA ASN A 410 11.10 -8.79 6.94
C ASN A 410 11.90 -9.14 8.19
N TYR A 411 12.40 -8.17 8.94
CA TYR A 411 12.89 -8.43 10.29
C TYR A 411 11.72 -8.66 11.25
N PRO A 412 11.86 -9.63 12.19
CA PRO A 412 10.81 -9.92 13.17
C PRO A 412 10.51 -8.72 14.08
N ARG A 413 9.23 -8.49 14.37
CA ARG A 413 8.76 -7.51 15.37
C ARG A 413 8.28 -8.19 16.65
N PRO A 414 8.55 -7.64 17.84
CA PRO A 414 9.45 -6.51 18.08
C PRO A 414 10.93 -6.96 18.04
N TYR A 415 11.81 -6.00 17.76
CA TYR A 415 13.24 -6.13 18.03
C TYR A 415 13.59 -5.19 19.19
N GLY A 416 14.25 -5.68 20.23
CA GLY A 416 14.54 -4.86 21.42
C GLY A 416 13.51 -4.95 22.53
N ALA A 417 13.20 -3.84 23.20
CA ALA A 417 12.32 -3.79 24.35
C ALA A 417 10.83 -3.63 23.98
N GLY A 418 10.52 -3.19 22.76
CA GLY A 418 9.17 -2.94 22.28
C GLY A 418 9.09 -2.88 20.75
N TYR A 419 7.91 -2.60 20.24
CA TYR A 419 7.69 -2.34 18.82
C TYR A 419 8.14 -0.93 18.46
N ASP A 420 8.67 -0.72 17.27
CA ASP A 420 8.99 0.60 16.77
C ASP A 420 7.80 1.24 16.04
N ILE A 421 7.76 2.56 16.05
CA ILE A 421 6.82 3.33 15.23
C ILE A 421 7.43 3.47 13.83
N GLY A 422 6.64 3.19 12.79
CA GLY A 422 7.09 3.23 11.40
C GLY A 422 7.33 1.86 10.77
N PRO A 423 7.74 1.83 9.48
CA PRO A 423 7.84 0.59 8.72
C PRO A 423 9.04 -0.27 9.08
N TYR A 424 10.04 0.27 9.75
CA TYR A 424 11.28 -0.42 10.10
C TYR A 424 11.40 -0.64 11.61
N GLU A 425 11.94 -1.79 12.00
CA GLU A 425 12.50 -2.00 13.34
C GLU A 425 13.95 -1.50 13.36
N TRP A 426 14.32 -0.84 14.43
CA TRP A 426 15.71 -0.42 14.63
C TRP A 426 16.59 -1.62 14.99
N HIS A 427 17.72 -1.74 14.28
CA HIS A 427 18.76 -2.72 14.53
C HIS A 427 20.11 -2.00 14.75
N PRO A 428 21.00 -2.49 15.67
CA PRO A 428 22.33 -1.92 15.91
C PRO A 428 23.25 -1.99 14.70
#